data_f3da482084f1aa480c732c71d77696af
#
_entry.id   f3da482084f1aa480c732c71d77696af
#
_cell.length_a   1.000
_cell.length_b   1.000
_cell.length_c   1.000
_cell.angle_alpha   90.00
_cell.angle_beta   90.00
_cell.angle_gamma   90.00
#
_symmetry.space_group_name_H-M   'P 1'
#
loop_
_entity.id
_entity.type
_entity.pdbx_description
1 polymer ?
#
loop_
_entity_poly.entity_id
_entity_poly.type
_entity_poly.pdbx_seq_one_letter_code
_entity_poly.pdbx_strand_id
1 'polypeptide(L)'
;MDYPRHVTKPVMPHAYSLSVVVLSWLLVGAVGCSSTPSGESKAAAKSSGGLHATIETDKGPIELEFLPMDAPKAVENFRLLAERGFYDNLTFHRIVKGFMIQGGDPSGDGTGGESAWGGTFEDEINPDSQTYKDGYRRGIVAMANAGPNTNGSQFFIMHQDYPLPPAYVIFARVTKGIEVVDAIAETPTTRGPDGGMSQPLTPLRMKKVTIRP
;
A
#
# COMPACT_ATOMS: atom_id res chain seq x y z
N MET A 1 -39.97 35.43 -0.40
CA MET A 1 -38.74 35.42 0.40
C MET A 1 -37.58 35.32 -0.58
N ASP A 2 -36.93 36.48 -0.74
CA ASP A 2 -35.94 36.70 -1.80
C ASP A 2 -34.58 36.08 -1.47
N TYR A 3 -34.02 35.41 -2.47
CA TYR A 3 -32.63 34.88 -2.48
C TYR A 3 -31.69 35.94 -3.10
N PRO A 4 -30.60 36.39 -2.45
CA PRO A 4 -29.65 37.30 -3.07
C PRO A 4 -28.70 36.60 -4.01
N ARG A 5 -28.59 37.09 -5.24
CA ARG A 5 -27.62 36.70 -6.26
C ARG A 5 -26.24 37.24 -5.91
N HIS A 6 -25.25 36.37 -5.76
CA HIS A 6 -23.86 36.80 -5.70
C HIS A 6 -23.24 36.94 -7.10
N VAL A 7 -22.76 38.16 -7.32
CA VAL A 7 -22.08 38.64 -8.52
C VAL A 7 -20.64 38.14 -8.50
N THR A 8 -20.22 37.42 -9.57
CA THR A 8 -18.84 37.03 -9.83
C THR A 8 -18.08 38.17 -10.51
N LYS A 9 -16.91 38.54 -9.96
CA LYS A 9 -15.96 39.47 -10.59
C LYS A 9 -14.99 38.70 -11.50
N PRO A 10 -14.61 39.25 -12.67
CA PRO A 10 -13.65 38.64 -13.56
C PRO A 10 -12.21 38.93 -13.11
N VAL A 11 -11.33 37.91 -13.18
CA VAL A 11 -9.89 38.03 -12.96
C VAL A 11 -9.22 38.29 -14.31
N MET A 12 -8.42 39.34 -14.39
CA MET A 12 -7.61 39.70 -15.59
C MET A 12 -6.32 38.88 -15.65
N PRO A 13 -5.83 38.55 -16.85
CA PRO A 13 -4.55 37.89 -17.02
C PRO A 13 -3.38 38.90 -17.06
N HIS A 14 -2.31 38.58 -16.33
CA HIS A 14 -1.05 39.33 -16.41
C HIS A 14 -0.20 38.77 -17.55
N ALA A 15 0.10 39.69 -18.51
CA ALA A 15 1.07 39.45 -19.55
C ALA A 15 2.49 39.72 -19.01
N TYR A 16 3.41 38.79 -19.21
CA TYR A 16 4.85 39.02 -19.02
C TYR A 16 5.58 39.01 -20.35
N SER A 17 6.30 40.13 -20.51
CA SER A 17 7.09 40.54 -21.65
C SER A 17 8.35 39.70 -21.84
N LEU A 18 8.64 39.37 -23.10
CA LEU A 18 9.90 38.82 -23.58
C LEU A 18 11.01 39.90 -23.51
N SER A 19 12.17 39.51 -22.99
CA SER A 19 13.43 40.22 -23.27
C SER A 19 14.47 39.22 -23.75
N VAL A 20 14.80 39.36 -25.01
CA VAL A 20 15.89 38.69 -25.71
C VAL A 20 17.20 39.43 -25.39
N VAL A 21 18.21 38.73 -24.90
CA VAL A 21 19.60 39.21 -24.90
C VAL A 21 20.46 38.14 -25.57
N VAL A 22 20.89 38.51 -26.79
CA VAL A 22 21.94 37.82 -27.55
C VAL A 22 23.28 38.36 -27.10
N LEU A 23 24.20 37.51 -26.69
CA LEU A 23 25.59 37.85 -26.63
C LEU A 23 26.48 36.68 -27.05
N SER A 24 27.01 36.82 -28.26
CA SER A 24 28.03 35.96 -28.85
C SER A 24 29.39 36.22 -28.19
N TRP A 25 30.11 35.16 -27.84
CA TRP A 25 31.59 35.18 -27.80
C TRP A 25 32.14 33.83 -28.24
N LEU A 26 32.83 33.88 -29.37
CA LEU A 26 33.77 32.86 -29.84
C LEU A 26 35.07 32.96 -29.02
N LEU A 27 35.65 31.85 -28.60
CA LEU A 27 37.09 31.63 -28.65
C LEU A 27 37.46 30.14 -28.44
N VAL A 28 38.32 29.75 -29.31
CA VAL A 28 39.00 28.48 -29.56
C VAL A 28 39.97 28.11 -28.44
N GLY A 29 40.06 26.79 -28.11
CA GLY A 29 41.12 26.26 -27.25
C GLY A 29 41.07 24.76 -27.14
N ALA A 30 42.10 24.12 -27.65
CA ALA A 30 42.24 22.70 -27.95
C ALA A 30 42.54 21.77 -26.75
N VAL A 31 42.20 20.47 -26.93
CA VAL A 31 42.90 19.24 -26.54
C VAL A 31 42.99 18.89 -25.05
N GLY A 32 42.35 17.79 -24.70
CA GLY A 32 42.57 17.07 -23.47
C GLY A 32 41.65 15.84 -23.39
N CYS A 33 42.01 14.72 -24.04
CA CYS A 33 41.40 13.42 -23.79
C CYS A 33 41.61 13.02 -22.33
N SER A 34 40.50 12.84 -21.60
CA SER A 34 40.44 11.95 -20.43
C SER A 34 39.05 11.41 -20.35
N SER A 35 38.86 10.26 -20.93
CA SER A 35 37.67 9.42 -20.77
C SER A 35 37.63 8.85 -19.37
N THR A 36 36.83 9.49 -18.50
CA THR A 36 36.36 8.90 -17.27
C THR A 36 35.00 8.30 -17.58
N PRO A 37 34.82 6.98 -17.47
CA PRO A 37 33.49 6.42 -17.56
C PRO A 37 32.72 6.85 -16.32
N SER A 38 31.76 7.74 -16.52
CA SER A 38 30.69 8.00 -15.55
C SER A 38 29.99 6.68 -15.35
N GLY A 39 30.32 6.02 -14.23
CA GLY A 39 29.54 4.91 -13.75
C GLY A 39 28.16 5.42 -13.39
N GLU A 40 27.24 5.41 -14.34
CA GLU A 40 25.83 5.36 -14.07
C GLU A 40 25.59 4.12 -13.24
N SER A 41 25.56 4.32 -11.92
CA SER A 41 24.99 3.34 -11.00
C SER A 41 23.51 3.24 -11.36
N LYS A 42 23.24 2.44 -12.38
CA LYS A 42 21.94 1.86 -12.62
C LYS A 42 21.67 1.00 -11.41
N ALA A 43 21.03 1.60 -10.39
CA ALA A 43 20.42 0.84 -9.32
C ALA A 43 19.50 -0.16 -10.03
N ALA A 44 20.02 -1.35 -10.23
CA ALA A 44 19.25 -2.46 -10.76
C ALA A 44 18.09 -2.62 -9.79
N ALA A 45 16.90 -2.24 -10.22
CA ALA A 45 15.68 -2.72 -9.63
C ALA A 45 15.83 -4.24 -9.64
N LYS A 46 16.20 -4.81 -8.49
CA LYS A 46 16.19 -6.24 -8.31
C LYS A 46 14.78 -6.67 -8.65
N SER A 47 14.64 -7.38 -9.75
CA SER A 47 13.45 -8.13 -10.10
C SER A 47 13.05 -8.88 -8.82
N SER A 48 11.98 -8.43 -8.16
CA SER A 48 11.42 -9.06 -6.96
C SER A 48 10.57 -10.27 -7.33
N GLY A 49 10.80 -10.84 -8.49
CA GLY A 49 10.21 -12.10 -8.90
C GLY A 49 10.58 -13.18 -7.87
N GLY A 50 9.57 -13.63 -7.14
CA GLY A 50 9.72 -14.67 -6.14
C GLY A 50 9.83 -14.20 -4.69
N LEU A 51 9.67 -12.93 -4.37
CA LEU A 51 9.60 -12.48 -2.99
C LEU A 51 8.28 -12.93 -2.34
N HIS A 52 8.39 -13.62 -1.22
CA HIS A 52 7.27 -14.18 -0.47
C HIS A 52 7.30 -13.71 0.98
N ALA A 53 6.14 -13.73 1.65
CA ALA A 53 6.06 -13.60 3.08
C ALA A 53 5.37 -14.81 3.70
N THR A 54 5.74 -15.14 4.94
CA THR A 54 4.99 -16.06 5.78
C THR A 54 4.52 -15.32 7.01
N ILE A 55 3.21 -15.30 7.24
CA ILE A 55 2.57 -14.79 8.46
C ILE A 55 2.25 -15.99 9.34
N GLU A 56 3.03 -16.20 10.39
CA GLU A 56 2.73 -17.21 11.41
C GLU A 56 1.64 -16.70 12.32
N THR A 57 0.50 -17.40 12.39
CA THR A 57 -0.65 -16.97 13.19
C THR A 57 -0.98 -18.00 14.32
N ASP A 58 -1.92 -17.63 15.19
CA ASP A 58 -2.48 -18.55 16.19
C ASP A 58 -3.25 -19.75 15.56
N LYS A 59 -3.63 -19.62 14.29
CA LYS A 59 -4.38 -20.65 13.54
C LYS A 59 -3.51 -21.41 12.53
N GLY A 60 -2.25 -21.03 12.36
CA GLY A 60 -1.32 -21.62 11.39
C GLY A 60 -0.68 -20.55 10.48
N PRO A 61 0.17 -20.99 9.55
CA PRO A 61 0.86 -20.09 8.63
C PRO A 61 -0.01 -19.68 7.44
N ILE A 62 0.17 -18.43 6.98
CA ILE A 62 -0.37 -17.91 5.72
C ILE A 62 0.82 -17.50 4.87
N GLU A 63 0.97 -18.10 3.67
CA GLU A 63 2.03 -17.72 2.73
C GLU A 63 1.50 -16.73 1.68
N LEU A 64 2.24 -15.66 1.47
CA LEU A 64 1.93 -14.61 0.51
C LEU A 64 2.96 -14.57 -0.61
N GLU A 65 2.49 -14.32 -1.82
CA GLU A 65 3.30 -13.90 -2.97
C GLU A 65 3.06 -12.42 -3.23
N PHE A 66 4.13 -11.65 -3.31
CA PHE A 66 4.02 -10.21 -3.59
C PHE A 66 3.81 -9.91 -5.07
N LEU A 67 3.19 -8.76 -5.35
CA LEU A 67 2.88 -8.23 -6.68
C LEU A 67 3.64 -6.92 -6.96
N PRO A 68 4.98 -6.96 -7.04
CA PRO A 68 5.79 -5.75 -7.11
C PRO A 68 5.68 -4.99 -8.42
N MET A 69 5.14 -5.61 -9.47
CA MET A 69 4.86 -4.93 -10.74
C MET A 69 3.61 -4.05 -10.65
N ASP A 70 2.69 -4.39 -9.75
CA ASP A 70 1.45 -3.62 -9.54
C ASP A 70 1.62 -2.56 -8.44
N ALA A 71 2.34 -2.90 -7.36
CA ALA A 71 2.47 -2.04 -6.18
C ALA A 71 3.87 -2.13 -5.54
N PRO A 72 4.92 -1.64 -6.23
CA PRO A 72 6.30 -1.75 -5.74
C PRO A 72 6.52 -1.10 -4.38
N LYS A 73 5.89 0.04 -4.11
CA LYS A 73 6.06 0.78 -2.86
C LYS A 73 5.33 0.11 -1.69
N ALA A 74 4.12 -0.40 -1.92
CA ALA A 74 3.39 -1.14 -0.88
C ALA A 74 4.11 -2.47 -0.53
N VAL A 75 4.66 -3.17 -1.52
CA VAL A 75 5.50 -4.36 -1.30
C VAL A 75 6.73 -4.02 -0.47
N GLU A 76 7.45 -2.95 -0.83
CA GLU A 76 8.65 -2.51 -0.11
C GLU A 76 8.30 -2.06 1.33
N ASN A 77 7.20 -1.34 1.51
CA ASN A 77 6.68 -0.94 2.82
C ASN A 77 6.45 -2.17 3.72
N PHE A 78 5.69 -3.15 3.22
CA PHE A 78 5.39 -4.36 3.99
C PHE A 78 6.67 -5.13 4.31
N ARG A 79 7.59 -5.28 3.34
CA ARG A 79 8.87 -5.95 3.52
C ARG A 79 9.70 -5.31 4.62
N LEU A 80 9.89 -3.98 4.56
CA LEU A 80 10.69 -3.23 5.55
C LEU A 80 10.09 -3.31 6.95
N LEU A 81 8.77 -3.21 7.08
CA LEU A 81 8.08 -3.35 8.36
C LEU A 81 8.23 -4.77 8.93
N ALA A 82 8.06 -5.80 8.09
CA ALA A 82 8.23 -7.19 8.49
C ALA A 82 9.67 -7.51 8.94
N GLU A 83 10.68 -7.03 8.21
CA GLU A 83 12.10 -7.22 8.56
C GLU A 83 12.50 -6.55 9.87
N ARG A 84 11.79 -5.47 10.26
CA ARG A 84 11.95 -4.81 11.56
C ARG A 84 11.19 -5.50 12.70
N GLY A 85 10.44 -6.56 12.40
CA GLY A 85 9.57 -7.24 13.35
C GLY A 85 8.33 -6.42 13.76
N PHE A 86 7.97 -5.38 12.97
CA PHE A 86 6.86 -4.48 13.30
C PHE A 86 5.53 -5.22 13.45
N TYR A 87 5.30 -6.24 12.62
CA TYR A 87 4.06 -7.02 12.66
C TYR A 87 4.02 -8.10 13.75
N ASP A 88 5.14 -8.37 14.42
CA ASP A 88 5.24 -9.45 15.40
C ASP A 88 4.32 -9.18 16.60
N ASN A 89 3.48 -10.16 16.91
CA ASN A 89 2.44 -10.12 17.94
C ASN A 89 1.30 -9.13 17.74
N LEU A 90 1.20 -8.45 16.58
CA LEU A 90 0.02 -7.66 16.25
C LEU A 90 -1.19 -8.56 16.02
N THR A 91 -2.38 -8.01 16.22
CA THR A 91 -3.64 -8.74 16.09
C THR A 91 -4.34 -8.49 14.76
N PHE A 92 -5.17 -9.44 14.33
CA PHE A 92 -6.25 -9.17 13.41
C PHE A 92 -7.37 -8.50 14.21
N HIS A 93 -7.35 -7.19 14.26
CA HIS A 93 -8.24 -6.39 15.11
C HIS A 93 -9.66 -6.25 14.54
N ARG A 94 -9.82 -6.45 13.23
CA ARG A 94 -11.11 -6.39 12.53
C ARG A 94 -11.30 -7.62 11.66
N ILE A 95 -12.38 -8.37 11.91
CA ILE A 95 -12.72 -9.62 11.21
C ILE A 95 -14.17 -9.53 10.77
N VAL A 96 -14.42 -9.62 9.47
CA VAL A 96 -15.77 -9.64 8.92
C VAL A 96 -15.93 -10.89 8.06
N LYS A 97 -16.63 -11.90 8.62
CA LYS A 97 -16.93 -13.14 7.90
C LYS A 97 -17.64 -12.85 6.58
N GLY A 98 -17.21 -13.50 5.52
CA GLY A 98 -17.72 -13.26 4.16
C GLY A 98 -17.11 -12.05 3.44
N PHE A 99 -16.20 -11.33 4.13
CA PHE A 99 -15.53 -10.17 3.55
C PHE A 99 -14.00 -10.26 3.67
N MET A 100 -13.42 -9.92 4.85
CA MET A 100 -11.96 -9.87 5.03
C MET A 100 -11.55 -10.03 6.49
N ILE A 101 -10.25 -10.26 6.71
CA ILE A 101 -9.56 -10.13 7.99
C ILE A 101 -8.53 -9.00 7.87
N GLN A 102 -8.49 -8.08 8.84
CA GLN A 102 -7.63 -6.88 8.81
C GLN A 102 -6.73 -6.83 10.04
N GLY A 103 -5.46 -6.50 9.82
CA GLY A 103 -4.44 -6.38 10.85
C GLY A 103 -3.39 -5.33 10.49
N GLY A 104 -2.24 -5.36 11.20
CA GLY A 104 -1.13 -4.43 10.95
C GLY A 104 -1.24 -3.10 11.69
N ASP A 105 -2.15 -3.01 12.66
CA ASP A 105 -2.30 -1.87 13.54
C ASP A 105 -1.66 -2.15 14.90
N PRO A 106 -0.61 -1.40 15.33
CA PRO A 106 0.01 -1.57 16.64
C PRO A 106 -0.92 -1.18 17.81
N SER A 107 -1.91 -0.30 17.57
CA SER A 107 -2.92 0.07 18.58
C SER A 107 -3.99 -1.02 18.74
N GLY A 108 -4.24 -1.81 17.70
CA GLY A 108 -5.22 -2.89 17.71
C GLY A 108 -6.69 -2.44 17.74
N ASP A 109 -6.96 -1.19 17.41
CA ASP A 109 -8.30 -0.58 17.39
C ASP A 109 -8.67 0.02 16.02
N GLY A 110 -7.76 -0.06 15.04
CA GLY A 110 -7.93 0.44 13.69
C GLY A 110 -7.44 1.88 13.47
N THR A 111 -6.91 2.55 14.48
CA THR A 111 -6.52 3.97 14.40
C THR A 111 -5.02 4.19 14.22
N GLY A 112 -4.19 3.17 14.45
CA GLY A 112 -2.74 3.27 14.45
C GLY A 112 -2.07 2.78 13.18
N GLY A 113 -0.75 2.84 13.22
CA GLY A 113 0.13 2.35 12.16
C GLY A 113 0.53 3.40 11.14
N GLU A 114 1.81 3.35 10.78
CA GLU A 114 2.42 4.23 9.79
C GLU A 114 3.30 3.42 8.84
N SER A 115 3.71 4.04 7.75
CA SER A 115 4.58 3.39 6.78
C SER A 115 5.99 3.17 7.33
N ALA A 116 6.78 2.34 6.65
CA ALA A 116 8.17 2.09 6.98
C ALA A 116 9.06 3.35 6.93
N TRP A 117 8.58 4.41 6.31
CA TRP A 117 9.25 5.71 6.16
C TRP A 117 8.69 6.79 7.10
N GLY A 118 7.69 6.42 7.95
CA GLY A 118 6.90 7.35 8.75
C GLY A 118 5.71 7.93 7.99
N GLY A 119 4.63 8.22 8.73
CA GLY A 119 3.40 8.75 8.14
C GLY A 119 2.73 7.81 7.13
N THR A 120 2.18 8.37 6.07
CA THR A 120 1.45 7.65 5.02
C THR A 120 2.16 7.71 3.67
N PHE A 121 1.73 6.85 2.72
CA PHE A 121 2.22 6.90 1.34
C PHE A 121 1.06 6.84 0.33
N GLU A 122 1.37 7.24 -0.89
CA GLU A 122 0.43 7.36 -2.00
C GLU A 122 -0.12 6.01 -2.47
N ASP A 123 -1.26 6.07 -3.17
CA ASP A 123 -1.89 4.91 -3.78
C ASP A 123 -1.14 4.47 -5.03
N GLU A 124 -0.99 3.16 -5.19
CA GLU A 124 -0.47 2.51 -6.40
C GLU A 124 -1.62 1.71 -7.03
N ILE A 125 -2.55 2.42 -7.67
CA ILE A 125 -3.76 1.86 -8.26
C ILE A 125 -3.75 2.06 -9.77
N ASN A 126 -3.77 0.94 -10.53
CA ASN A 126 -3.93 0.96 -11.98
C ASN A 126 -5.19 0.18 -12.37
N PRO A 127 -6.33 0.86 -12.58
CA PRO A 127 -7.59 0.20 -12.93
C PRO A 127 -7.55 -0.60 -14.23
N ASP A 128 -6.58 -0.31 -15.11
CA ASP A 128 -6.41 -1.01 -16.39
C ASP A 128 -5.56 -2.29 -16.27
N SER A 129 -4.88 -2.51 -15.15
CA SER A 129 -4.13 -3.74 -14.91
C SER A 129 -5.06 -4.96 -14.75
N GLN A 130 -4.53 -6.15 -15.03
CA GLN A 130 -5.30 -7.39 -14.86
C GLN A 130 -5.70 -7.60 -13.40
N THR A 131 -4.83 -7.25 -12.45
CA THR A 131 -5.08 -7.35 -11.01
C THR A 131 -6.35 -6.60 -10.60
N TYR A 132 -6.52 -5.35 -11.06
CA TYR A 132 -7.71 -4.56 -10.72
C TYR A 132 -8.94 -4.93 -11.55
N LYS A 133 -8.79 -5.46 -12.76
CA LYS A 133 -9.89 -6.04 -13.54
C LYS A 133 -10.45 -7.31 -12.89
N ASP A 134 -9.59 -8.13 -12.32
CA ASP A 134 -10.00 -9.30 -11.54
C ASP A 134 -10.65 -8.89 -10.22
N GLY A 135 -10.21 -7.76 -9.64
CA GLY A 135 -10.75 -7.15 -8.44
C GLY A 135 -10.34 -7.87 -7.14
N TYR A 136 -11.08 -7.57 -6.09
CA TYR A 136 -10.78 -8.07 -4.73
C TYR A 136 -11.34 -9.47 -4.53
N ARG A 137 -10.63 -10.45 -5.09
CA ARG A 137 -10.96 -11.87 -4.98
C ARG A 137 -10.45 -12.45 -3.67
N ARG A 138 -11.04 -13.57 -3.27
CA ARG A 138 -10.60 -14.37 -2.12
C ARG A 138 -9.07 -14.60 -2.17
N GLY A 139 -8.39 -14.31 -1.05
CA GLY A 139 -6.95 -14.43 -0.92
C GLY A 139 -6.14 -13.22 -1.41
N ILE A 140 -6.76 -12.20 -2.02
CA ILE A 140 -6.08 -10.93 -2.32
C ILE A 140 -5.72 -10.23 -1.01
N VAL A 141 -4.54 -9.61 -0.99
CA VAL A 141 -4.03 -8.79 0.11
C VAL A 141 -3.87 -7.36 -0.35
N ALA A 142 -4.49 -6.42 0.38
CA ALA A 142 -4.44 -5.01 0.04
C ALA A 142 -4.20 -4.14 1.27
N MET A 143 -3.65 -2.93 1.04
CA MET A 143 -3.48 -1.92 2.08
C MET A 143 -4.84 -1.41 2.54
N ALA A 144 -5.04 -1.36 3.86
CA ALA A 144 -6.14 -0.59 4.43
C ALA A 144 -5.74 0.90 4.48
N ASN A 145 -6.71 1.78 4.26
CA ASN A 145 -6.49 3.22 4.28
C ASN A 145 -7.71 3.97 4.85
N ALA A 146 -7.54 5.25 5.13
CA ALA A 146 -8.58 6.18 5.60
C ALA A 146 -9.01 7.17 4.50
N GLY A 147 -8.80 6.82 3.24
CA GLY A 147 -9.04 7.64 2.05
C GLY A 147 -7.83 7.67 1.13
N PRO A 148 -7.88 8.39 0.03
CA PRO A 148 -6.80 8.43 -0.96
C PRO A 148 -5.44 8.83 -0.36
N ASN A 149 -4.38 8.09 -0.73
CA ASN A 149 -2.99 8.37 -0.33
C ASN A 149 -2.75 8.33 1.20
N THR A 150 -3.48 7.48 1.92
CA THR A 150 -3.32 7.32 3.37
C THR A 150 -2.90 5.90 3.77
N ASN A 151 -2.17 5.21 2.90
CA ASN A 151 -1.64 3.88 3.20
C ASN A 151 -0.58 3.96 4.30
N GLY A 152 -0.65 3.08 5.29
CA GLY A 152 0.29 2.98 6.40
C GLY A 152 0.85 1.57 6.55
N SER A 153 0.67 0.96 7.72
CA SER A 153 1.04 -0.43 8.00
C SER A 153 -0.14 -1.40 7.94
N GLN A 154 -1.38 -0.91 8.02
CA GLN A 154 -2.54 -1.77 8.07
C GLN A 154 -2.83 -2.42 6.71
N PHE A 155 -3.21 -3.68 6.72
CA PHE A 155 -3.59 -4.44 5.54
C PHE A 155 -4.76 -5.37 5.85
N PHE A 156 -5.42 -5.85 4.80
CA PHE A 156 -6.46 -6.88 4.92
C PHE A 156 -6.25 -8.01 3.90
N ILE A 157 -6.74 -9.17 4.25
CA ILE A 157 -6.78 -10.37 3.41
C ILE A 157 -8.23 -10.68 3.11
N MET A 158 -8.57 -10.79 1.84
CA MET A 158 -9.94 -11.13 1.42
C MET A 158 -10.29 -12.56 1.82
N HIS A 159 -11.35 -12.70 2.63
CA HIS A 159 -11.91 -14.01 2.96
C HIS A 159 -12.79 -14.56 1.84
N GLN A 160 -13.55 -13.70 1.17
CA GLN A 160 -14.38 -14.02 0.02
C GLN A 160 -14.24 -12.95 -1.06
N ASP A 161 -14.69 -13.27 -2.28
CA ASP A 161 -14.82 -12.27 -3.35
C ASP A 161 -15.77 -11.16 -2.89
N TYR A 162 -15.35 -9.93 -3.05
CA TYR A 162 -16.19 -8.80 -2.65
C TYR A 162 -16.03 -7.62 -3.62
N PRO A 163 -17.12 -6.99 -4.07
CA PRO A 163 -17.08 -5.92 -5.08
C PRO A 163 -16.67 -4.57 -4.45
N LEU A 164 -15.40 -4.45 -4.08
CA LEU A 164 -14.84 -3.17 -3.65
C LEU A 164 -14.51 -2.29 -4.86
N PRO A 165 -14.66 -0.96 -4.74
CA PRO A 165 -14.11 -0.04 -5.71
C PRO A 165 -12.57 -0.11 -5.70
N PRO A 166 -11.88 0.27 -6.81
CA PRO A 166 -10.42 0.28 -6.88
C PRO A 166 -9.84 1.45 -6.06
N ALA A 167 -9.95 1.36 -4.73
CA ALA A 167 -9.53 2.37 -3.76
C ALA A 167 -8.51 1.84 -2.73
N TYR A 168 -8.11 0.57 -2.84
CA TYR A 168 -7.17 -0.08 -1.94
C TYR A 168 -6.03 -0.69 -2.74
N VAL A 169 -4.79 -0.43 -2.32
CA VAL A 169 -3.59 -0.89 -3.05
C VAL A 169 -3.42 -2.40 -2.90
N ILE A 170 -3.66 -3.15 -3.98
CA ILE A 170 -3.43 -4.60 -4.02
C ILE A 170 -1.92 -4.85 -4.19
N PHE A 171 -1.29 -5.52 -3.22
CA PHE A 171 0.16 -5.71 -3.22
C PHE A 171 0.64 -7.16 -3.08
N ALA A 172 -0.28 -8.08 -2.71
CA ALA A 172 0.06 -9.50 -2.57
C ALA A 172 -1.19 -10.39 -2.75
N ARG A 173 -0.94 -11.70 -2.82
CA ARG A 173 -1.98 -12.74 -2.77
C ARG A 173 -1.55 -13.91 -1.91
N VAL A 174 -2.51 -14.57 -1.28
CA VAL A 174 -2.30 -15.81 -0.53
C VAL A 174 -2.03 -16.95 -1.51
N THR A 175 -0.92 -17.67 -1.31
CA THR A 175 -0.56 -18.86 -2.10
C THR A 175 -0.78 -20.15 -1.33
N LYS A 176 -0.68 -20.10 0.01
CA LYS A 176 -0.99 -21.22 0.91
C LYS A 176 -1.58 -20.69 2.21
N GLY A 177 -2.35 -21.52 2.90
CA GLY A 177 -2.96 -21.17 4.18
C GLY A 177 -4.25 -20.36 4.04
N ILE A 178 -4.95 -20.47 2.92
CA ILE A 178 -6.26 -19.83 2.75
C ILE A 178 -7.31 -20.41 3.73
N GLU A 179 -7.16 -21.67 4.12
CA GLU A 179 -7.95 -22.31 5.18
C GLU A 179 -7.67 -21.72 6.57
N VAL A 180 -6.46 -21.14 6.77
CA VAL A 180 -6.14 -20.41 8.00
C VAL A 180 -6.87 -19.07 8.02
N VAL A 181 -6.97 -18.39 6.87
CA VAL A 181 -7.79 -17.17 6.72
C VAL A 181 -9.26 -17.48 7.07
N ASP A 182 -9.78 -18.62 6.60
CA ASP A 182 -11.14 -19.07 6.96
C ASP A 182 -11.28 -19.30 8.47
N ALA A 183 -10.34 -20.02 9.08
CA ALA A 183 -10.37 -20.30 10.51
C ALA A 183 -10.28 -19.04 11.38
N ILE A 184 -9.62 -17.97 10.86
CA ILE A 184 -9.61 -16.65 11.50
C ILE A 184 -10.96 -15.97 11.28
N ALA A 185 -11.50 -15.96 10.06
CA ALA A 185 -12.76 -15.32 9.71
C ALA A 185 -13.99 -15.95 10.41
N GLU A 186 -13.91 -17.22 10.81
CA GLU A 186 -14.93 -17.93 11.58
C GLU A 186 -14.89 -17.64 13.09
N THR A 187 -13.91 -16.87 13.56
CA THR A 187 -13.80 -16.53 14.99
C THR A 187 -15.00 -15.69 15.43
N PRO A 188 -15.60 -16.01 16.60
CA PRO A 188 -16.69 -15.22 17.15
C PRO A 188 -16.28 -13.74 17.35
N THR A 189 -17.14 -12.83 16.91
CA THR A 189 -16.92 -11.39 16.99
C THR A 189 -17.99 -10.71 17.82
N THR A 190 -17.67 -9.52 18.33
CA THR A 190 -18.58 -8.57 18.97
C THR A 190 -18.64 -7.28 18.17
N ARG A 191 -19.45 -6.33 18.63
CA ARG A 191 -19.54 -5.02 17.97
C ARG A 191 -18.20 -4.29 18.06
N GLY A 192 -17.65 -3.97 16.91
CA GLY A 192 -16.40 -3.22 16.78
C GLY A 192 -16.62 -1.70 16.68
N PRO A 193 -15.53 -0.93 16.62
CA PRO A 193 -15.57 0.53 16.44
C PRO A 193 -16.25 0.96 15.13
N ASP A 194 -16.23 0.12 14.10
CA ASP A 194 -16.93 0.30 12.82
C ASP A 194 -18.46 0.14 12.91
N GLY A 195 -18.98 -0.18 14.10
CA GLY A 195 -20.40 -0.39 14.37
C GLY A 195 -20.92 -1.77 13.92
N GLY A 196 -20.11 -2.57 13.24
CA GLY A 196 -20.42 -3.93 12.81
C GLY A 196 -20.01 -4.99 13.83
N MET A 197 -20.36 -6.26 13.56
CA MET A 197 -19.86 -7.43 14.28
C MET A 197 -18.49 -7.80 13.71
N SER A 198 -17.45 -7.12 14.17
CA SER A 198 -16.13 -7.16 13.54
C SER A 198 -14.94 -7.29 14.51
N GLN A 199 -15.14 -7.01 15.81
CA GLN A 199 -14.07 -7.15 16.80
C GLN A 199 -14.03 -8.59 17.33
N PRO A 200 -12.92 -9.33 17.20
CA PRO A 200 -12.83 -10.70 17.71
C PRO A 200 -12.94 -10.73 19.23
N LEU A 201 -13.74 -11.64 19.76
CA LEU A 201 -13.89 -11.87 21.21
C LEU A 201 -12.58 -12.36 21.84
N THR A 202 -11.78 -13.12 21.09
CA THR A 202 -10.46 -13.58 21.50
C THR A 202 -9.45 -13.03 20.50
N PRO A 203 -8.46 -12.27 20.95
CA PRO A 203 -7.43 -11.74 20.06
C PRO A 203 -6.72 -12.85 19.31
N LEU A 204 -6.64 -12.73 17.99
CA LEU A 204 -5.86 -13.60 17.11
C LEU A 204 -4.63 -12.85 16.62
N ARG A 205 -3.46 -13.44 16.83
CA ARG A 205 -2.18 -12.77 16.59
C ARG A 205 -1.48 -13.25 15.34
N MET A 206 -0.79 -12.32 14.71
CA MET A 206 0.35 -12.58 13.84
C MET A 206 1.57 -12.76 14.74
N LYS A 207 1.98 -14.01 15.00
CA LYS A 207 3.11 -14.30 15.92
C LYS A 207 4.42 -13.78 15.37
N LYS A 208 4.59 -13.93 14.06
CA LYS A 208 5.78 -13.49 13.33
C LYS A 208 5.47 -13.33 11.86
N VAL A 209 6.11 -12.35 11.24
CA VAL A 209 6.12 -12.19 9.78
C VAL A 209 7.54 -12.32 9.27
N THR A 210 7.75 -13.24 8.31
CA THR A 210 9.08 -13.53 7.74
C THR A 210 9.06 -13.32 6.23
N ILE A 211 10.05 -12.60 5.71
CA ILE A 211 10.25 -12.40 4.28
C ILE A 211 11.19 -13.48 3.75
N ARG A 212 10.87 -14.02 2.58
CA ARG A 212 11.68 -15.05 1.88
C ARG A 212 11.87 -14.62 0.43
N PRO A 213 13.09 -14.83 -0.13
CA PRO A 213 13.35 -14.63 -1.54
C PRO A 213 12.66 -15.68 -2.41
#